data_80c58a7fa287d2193df404738ccbf591
#
_entry.id   80c58a7fa287d2193df404738ccbf591
#
_cell.length_a   1.000
_cell.length_b   1.000
_cell.length_c   1.000
_cell.angle_alpha   90.00
_cell.angle_beta   90.00
_cell.angle_gamma   90.00
#
_symmetry.space_group_name_H-M   'P 1'
#
loop_
_entity.id
_entity.type
_entity.pdbx_description
1 polymer ?
#
loop_
_entity_poly.entity_id
_entity_poly.type
_entity_poly.pdbx_seq_one_letter_code
_entity_poly.pdbx_strand_id
1 'polypeptide(L)'
;MFLRRAIWTAILLAAGICVSAQVSVDHYLRNGTRYVCSNQEVMYDNYFHTARFAVAAVTDAGGIVTFSLEVTFDEGMLHVSQGDSLTLVLRGGDRIVLKTDRDVTKADILKRHYRTHNDYYVTCHFPLSNYDIQRLTRNRTTKISMQTDRFTFDRKVDKFQDRFRKQFTALYRFLFESHK
;
A
#
# COMPACT_ATOMS: atom_id res chain seq x y z
N MET A 1 -9.77 2.35 -43.63
CA MET A 1 -9.95 3.34 -42.54
C MET A 1 -10.57 2.70 -41.28
N PHE A 2 -11.41 1.68 -41.38
CA PHE A 2 -12.06 0.98 -40.26
C PHE A 2 -11.12 0.16 -39.36
N LEU A 3 -10.11 -0.49 -39.94
CA LEU A 3 -9.21 -1.38 -39.18
C LEU A 3 -8.35 -0.62 -38.14
N ARG A 4 -7.90 0.59 -38.45
CA ARG A 4 -7.13 1.42 -37.51
C ARG A 4 -7.95 1.88 -36.30
N ARG A 5 -9.23 2.19 -36.49
CA ARG A 5 -10.11 2.58 -35.34
C ARG A 5 -10.40 1.42 -34.41
N ALA A 6 -10.57 0.20 -34.93
CA ALA A 6 -10.79 -1.01 -34.11
C ALA A 6 -9.57 -1.34 -33.23
N ILE A 7 -8.35 -1.15 -33.75
CA ILE A 7 -7.11 -1.41 -32.99
C ILE A 7 -6.96 -0.40 -31.82
N TRP A 8 -7.26 0.88 -32.04
CA TRP A 8 -7.19 1.88 -30.98
C TRP A 8 -8.26 1.66 -29.89
N THR A 9 -9.45 1.24 -30.26
CA THR A 9 -10.52 0.91 -29.31
C THR A 9 -10.16 -0.32 -28.47
N ALA A 10 -9.53 -1.34 -29.07
CA ALA A 10 -9.06 -2.52 -28.36
C ALA A 10 -7.91 -2.21 -27.40
N ILE A 11 -6.98 -1.31 -27.78
CA ILE A 11 -5.88 -0.87 -26.90
C ILE A 11 -6.41 -0.03 -25.73
N LEU A 12 -7.40 0.83 -25.94
CA LEU A 12 -8.04 1.61 -24.88
C LEU A 12 -8.83 0.73 -23.91
N LEU A 13 -9.55 -0.29 -24.41
CA LEU A 13 -10.23 -1.29 -23.60
C LEU A 13 -9.25 -2.13 -22.78
N ALA A 14 -8.14 -2.57 -23.39
CA ALA A 14 -7.08 -3.33 -22.69
C ALA A 14 -6.39 -2.46 -21.61
N ALA A 15 -6.16 -1.17 -21.87
CA ALA A 15 -5.62 -0.24 -20.87
C ALA A 15 -6.61 -0.01 -19.72
N GLY A 16 -7.92 0.07 -19.98
CA GLY A 16 -8.96 0.19 -18.97
C GLY A 16 -9.06 -1.07 -18.07
N ILE A 17 -8.97 -2.26 -18.65
CA ILE A 17 -8.98 -3.53 -17.92
C ILE A 17 -7.73 -3.66 -17.02
N CYS A 18 -6.56 -3.19 -17.46
CA CYS A 18 -5.34 -3.20 -16.66
C CYS A 18 -5.41 -2.26 -15.43
N VAL A 19 -6.14 -1.15 -15.49
CA VAL A 19 -6.28 -0.22 -14.37
C VAL A 19 -7.21 -0.79 -13.29
N SER A 20 -8.33 -1.37 -13.67
CA SER A 20 -9.27 -2.00 -12.73
C SER A 20 -8.68 -3.23 -12.02
N ALA A 21 -7.78 -3.98 -12.68
CA ALA A 21 -7.10 -5.13 -12.10
C ALA A 21 -6.08 -4.77 -10.99
N GLN A 22 -5.76 -3.49 -10.79
CA GLN A 22 -4.82 -3.03 -9.77
C GLN A 22 -5.50 -2.51 -8.49
N VAL A 23 -6.83 -2.35 -8.51
CA VAL A 23 -7.64 -2.00 -7.34
C VAL A 23 -8.29 -3.27 -6.82
N SER A 24 -7.99 -3.64 -5.57
CA SER A 24 -8.48 -4.86 -4.94
C SER A 24 -9.75 -4.65 -4.12
N VAL A 25 -9.92 -3.44 -3.58
CA VAL A 25 -11.04 -3.08 -2.71
C VAL A 25 -11.55 -1.71 -3.10
N ASP A 26 -12.86 -1.61 -3.25
CA ASP A 26 -13.59 -0.35 -3.43
C ASP A 26 -14.96 -0.51 -2.76
N HIS A 27 -15.16 0.18 -1.64
CA HIS A 27 -16.42 0.11 -0.92
C HIS A 27 -16.75 1.42 -0.20
N TYR A 28 -18.05 1.63 0.05
CA TYR A 28 -18.54 2.74 0.85
C TYR A 28 -18.83 2.27 2.27
N LEU A 29 -18.34 3.02 3.24
CA LEU A 29 -18.68 2.85 4.64
C LEU A 29 -20.06 3.51 4.93
N ARG A 30 -20.68 3.11 6.04
CA ARG A 30 -22.02 3.61 6.42
C ARG A 30 -22.12 5.13 6.60
N ASN A 31 -21.00 5.78 6.88
CA ASN A 31 -20.89 7.25 7.04
C ASN A 31 -20.67 8.00 5.72
N GLY A 32 -20.78 7.34 4.57
CA GLY A 32 -20.52 7.94 3.26
C GLY A 32 -19.05 8.03 2.85
N THR A 33 -18.14 7.59 3.71
CA THR A 33 -16.72 7.52 3.39
C THR A 33 -16.47 6.41 2.36
N ARG A 34 -15.72 6.70 1.31
CA ARG A 34 -15.27 5.70 0.32
C ARG A 34 -13.86 5.26 0.65
N TYR A 35 -13.65 3.97 0.76
CA TYR A 35 -12.33 3.35 0.91
C TYR A 35 -11.96 2.60 -0.36
N VAL A 36 -10.78 2.89 -0.91
CA VAL A 36 -10.23 2.24 -2.12
C VAL A 36 -8.81 1.79 -1.81
N CYS A 37 -8.48 0.56 -2.16
CA CYS A 37 -7.15 0.00 -1.92
C CYS A 37 -6.61 -0.70 -3.17
N SER A 38 -5.34 -0.52 -3.45
CA SER A 38 -4.64 -1.24 -4.52
C SER A 38 -4.43 -2.71 -4.16
N ASN A 39 -4.04 -3.52 -5.14
CA ASN A 39 -3.57 -4.88 -4.87
C ASN A 39 -2.32 -4.86 -3.97
N GLN A 40 -2.19 -5.89 -3.14
CA GLN A 40 -0.98 -6.06 -2.33
C GLN A 40 0.21 -6.46 -3.20
N GLU A 41 1.34 -5.79 -2.99
CA GLU A 41 2.63 -6.09 -3.60
C GLU A 41 3.66 -6.47 -2.53
N VAL A 42 4.62 -7.32 -2.91
CA VAL A 42 5.69 -7.71 -2.01
C VAL A 42 6.63 -6.53 -1.76
N MET A 43 6.80 -6.15 -0.50
CA MET A 43 7.76 -5.14 -0.06
C MET A 43 9.14 -5.77 0.13
N TYR A 44 9.20 -6.85 0.89
CA TYR A 44 10.35 -7.75 0.98
C TYR A 44 9.87 -9.20 1.20
N ASP A 45 10.71 -10.14 0.82
CA ASP A 45 10.48 -11.56 0.99
C ASP A 45 11.81 -12.25 1.27
N ASN A 46 11.85 -13.06 2.32
CA ASN A 46 12.95 -13.96 2.60
C ASN A 46 12.38 -15.33 3.05
N TYR A 47 13.25 -16.29 3.29
CA TYR A 47 12.83 -17.65 3.63
C TYR A 47 11.91 -17.75 4.85
N PHE A 48 12.03 -16.82 5.80
CA PHE A 48 11.30 -16.85 7.07
C PHE A 48 10.17 -15.84 7.15
N HIS A 49 10.31 -14.69 6.50
CA HIS A 49 9.43 -13.54 6.70
C HIS A 49 9.12 -12.80 5.41
N THR A 50 7.88 -12.37 5.29
CA THR A 50 7.37 -11.59 4.17
C THR A 50 6.68 -10.34 4.68
N ALA A 51 6.92 -9.19 4.04
CA ALA A 51 6.03 -8.06 4.16
C ALA A 51 5.44 -7.70 2.79
N ARG A 52 4.18 -7.33 2.82
CA ARG A 52 3.44 -6.85 1.64
C ARG A 52 2.96 -5.43 1.91
N PHE A 53 2.74 -4.68 0.87
CA PHE A 53 2.16 -3.36 0.99
C PHE A 53 1.06 -3.15 -0.05
N ALA A 54 0.14 -2.26 0.27
CA ALA A 54 -0.83 -1.69 -0.63
C ALA A 54 -0.87 -0.16 -0.44
N VAL A 55 -1.35 0.55 -1.43
CA VAL A 55 -1.67 1.97 -1.30
C VAL A 55 -3.18 2.08 -1.16
N ALA A 56 -3.64 2.71 -0.10
CA ALA A 56 -5.05 2.94 0.13
C ALA A 56 -5.39 4.43 0.04
N ALA A 57 -6.63 4.73 -0.25
CA ALA A 57 -7.19 6.07 -0.24
C ALA A 57 -8.55 6.05 0.46
N VAL A 58 -8.76 7.03 1.30
CA VAL A 58 -10.02 7.30 1.95
C VAL A 58 -10.56 8.63 1.45
N THR A 59 -11.75 8.62 0.87
CA THR A 59 -12.47 9.84 0.49
C THR A 59 -13.57 10.07 1.52
N ASP A 60 -13.51 11.17 2.24
CA ASP A 60 -14.51 11.54 3.22
C ASP A 60 -15.82 12.07 2.55
N ALA A 61 -16.84 12.34 3.35
CA ALA A 61 -18.12 12.88 2.88
C ALA A 61 -17.97 14.28 2.24
N GLY A 62 -16.90 15.00 2.53
CA GLY A 62 -16.57 16.30 1.93
C GLY A 62 -15.78 16.19 0.61
N GLY A 63 -15.44 14.98 0.17
CA GLY A 63 -14.68 14.74 -1.03
C GLY A 63 -13.15 14.89 -0.84
N ILE A 64 -12.67 15.04 0.39
CA ILE A 64 -11.23 15.10 0.69
C ILE A 64 -10.64 13.70 0.63
N VAL A 65 -9.59 13.54 -0.17
CA VAL A 65 -8.88 12.27 -0.34
C VAL A 65 -7.62 12.25 0.50
N THR A 66 -7.53 11.26 1.37
CA THR A 66 -6.32 10.97 2.18
C THR A 66 -5.72 9.65 1.73
N PHE A 67 -4.40 9.63 1.47
CA PHE A 67 -3.68 8.43 1.11
C PHE A 67 -2.96 7.81 2.31
N SER A 68 -2.83 6.49 2.31
CA SER A 68 -2.04 5.74 3.29
C SER A 68 -1.26 4.61 2.62
N LEU A 69 -0.14 4.25 3.25
CA LEU A 69 0.59 3.01 2.98
C LEU A 69 0.11 1.97 3.98
N GLU A 70 -0.49 0.90 3.50
CA GLU A 70 -0.85 -0.26 4.32
C GLU A 70 0.25 -1.30 4.19
N VAL A 71 0.84 -1.71 5.30
CA VAL A 71 1.89 -2.72 5.33
C VAL A 71 1.43 -3.90 6.16
N THR A 72 1.41 -5.07 5.53
CA THR A 72 1.05 -6.34 6.17
C THR A 72 2.32 -7.13 6.44
N PHE A 73 2.57 -7.41 7.71
CA PHE A 73 3.71 -8.16 8.22
C PHE A 73 3.28 -9.55 8.67
N ASP A 74 4.15 -10.54 8.51
CA ASP A 74 4.01 -11.91 9.05
C ASP A 74 4.92 -12.20 10.26
N GLU A 75 5.61 -11.20 10.77
CA GLU A 75 6.63 -11.33 11.83
C GLU A 75 6.05 -11.34 13.25
N GLY A 76 4.78 -11.72 13.43
CA GLY A 76 4.18 -11.78 14.79
C GLY A 76 4.02 -10.42 15.48
N MET A 77 3.98 -9.35 14.71
CA MET A 77 3.84 -7.96 15.17
C MET A 77 2.44 -7.68 15.72
N LEU A 78 2.01 -8.46 16.70
CA LEU A 78 0.65 -8.36 17.27
C LEU A 78 0.44 -7.11 18.13
N HIS A 79 1.49 -6.35 18.41
CA HIS A 79 1.46 -5.18 19.26
C HIS A 79 2.10 -4.00 18.56
N VAL A 80 1.35 -3.39 17.65
CA VAL A 80 1.69 -2.10 17.03
C VAL A 80 0.73 -1.08 17.59
N SER A 81 1.29 -0.01 18.13
CA SER A 81 0.54 1.05 18.79
C SER A 81 0.57 2.33 17.96
N GLN A 82 -0.39 3.20 18.20
CA GLN A 82 -0.39 4.52 17.59
C GLN A 82 0.94 5.25 17.85
N GLY A 83 1.55 5.77 16.79
CA GLY A 83 2.83 6.47 16.85
C GLY A 83 4.05 5.61 16.58
N ASP A 84 3.92 4.27 16.55
CA ASP A 84 4.99 3.38 16.08
C ASP A 84 5.41 3.74 14.66
N SER A 85 6.70 3.60 14.35
CA SER A 85 7.25 4.18 13.13
C SER A 85 7.78 3.16 12.14
N LEU A 86 7.49 3.41 10.86
CA LEU A 86 8.11 2.77 9.71
C LEU A 86 9.06 3.77 9.07
N THR A 87 10.35 3.49 9.09
CA THR A 87 11.37 4.30 8.43
C THR A 87 11.74 3.68 7.09
N LEU A 88 11.62 4.47 6.04
CA LEU A 88 12.02 4.13 4.67
C LEU A 88 13.31 4.88 4.36
N VAL A 89 14.42 4.15 4.19
CA VAL A 89 15.72 4.73 3.85
C VAL A 89 15.84 4.83 2.35
N LEU A 90 16.02 6.04 1.85
CA LEU A 90 16.18 6.34 0.44
C LEU A 90 17.63 6.13 -0.02
N ARG A 91 17.84 5.97 -1.32
CA ARG A 91 19.17 6.00 -1.91
C ARG A 91 19.79 7.38 -1.67
N GLY A 92 20.96 7.40 -1.05
CA GLY A 92 21.59 8.66 -0.62
C GLY A 92 21.56 8.87 0.90
N GLY A 93 20.80 8.03 1.65
CA GLY A 93 20.78 8.06 3.12
C GLY A 93 19.62 8.85 3.72
N ASP A 94 18.89 9.63 2.94
CA ASP A 94 17.69 10.32 3.40
C ASP A 94 16.65 9.33 3.92
N ARG A 95 15.82 9.78 4.87
CA ARG A 95 14.81 8.96 5.52
C ARG A 95 13.42 9.58 5.39
N ILE A 96 12.42 8.72 5.22
CA ILE A 96 11.01 9.04 5.40
C ILE A 96 10.56 8.26 6.62
N VAL A 97 10.03 8.96 7.62
CA VAL A 97 9.50 8.35 8.85
C VAL A 97 7.99 8.49 8.82
N LEU A 98 7.31 7.37 8.67
CA LEU A 98 5.85 7.29 8.72
C LEU A 98 5.45 6.75 10.09
N LYS A 99 4.40 7.33 10.67
CA LYS A 99 3.87 6.87 11.96
C LYS A 99 2.50 6.25 11.77
N THR A 100 2.20 5.21 12.54
CA THR A 100 0.86 4.64 12.58
C THR A 100 -0.11 5.67 13.17
N ASP A 101 -1.28 5.77 12.59
CA ASP A 101 -2.35 6.68 13.04
C ASP A 101 -3.25 6.07 14.11
N ARG A 102 -3.16 4.76 14.32
CA ARG A 102 -3.99 4.01 15.27
C ARG A 102 -3.29 2.74 15.76
N ASP A 103 -3.81 2.22 16.86
CA ASP A 103 -3.43 0.91 17.37
C ASP A 103 -3.90 -0.20 16.40
N VAL A 104 -3.13 -1.28 16.34
CA VAL A 104 -3.57 -2.50 15.66
C VAL A 104 -4.68 -3.15 16.45
N THR A 105 -5.79 -3.41 15.81
CA THR A 105 -6.97 -4.06 16.39
C THR A 105 -7.08 -5.51 15.94
N LYS A 106 -8.02 -6.27 16.54
CA LYS A 106 -8.30 -7.64 16.09
C LYS A 106 -8.72 -7.72 14.62
N ALA A 107 -9.31 -6.66 14.07
CA ALA A 107 -9.71 -6.59 12.67
C ALA A 107 -8.51 -6.51 11.71
N ASP A 108 -7.38 -5.99 12.18
CA ASP A 108 -6.15 -5.86 11.42
C ASP A 108 -5.28 -7.13 11.45
N ILE A 109 -5.69 -8.14 12.23
CA ILE A 109 -4.97 -9.40 12.41
C ILE A 109 -5.67 -10.50 11.65
N LEU A 110 -5.02 -10.99 10.61
CA LEU A 110 -5.46 -12.17 9.86
C LEU A 110 -4.71 -13.41 10.36
N LYS A 111 -5.47 -14.39 10.84
CA LYS A 111 -4.93 -15.71 11.19
C LYS A 111 -5.11 -16.66 10.01
N ARG A 112 -4.02 -17.25 9.53
CA ARG A 112 -4.04 -18.33 8.54
C ARG A 112 -3.66 -19.64 9.21
N HIS A 113 -4.49 -20.66 8.99
CA HIS A 113 -4.23 -22.04 9.44
C HIS A 113 -3.42 -22.75 8.36
N TYR A 114 -2.22 -23.20 8.72
CA TYR A 114 -1.49 -24.23 7.98
C TYR A 114 -1.57 -25.56 8.71
N ARG A 115 -1.23 -26.65 8.02
CA ARG A 115 -1.38 -28.02 8.55
C ARG A 115 -0.73 -28.24 9.94
N THR A 116 0.33 -27.51 10.25
CA THR A 116 1.15 -27.72 11.45
C THR A 116 1.32 -26.49 12.35
N HIS A 117 0.95 -25.29 11.86
CA HIS A 117 1.14 -24.03 12.60
C HIS A 117 0.12 -22.96 12.20
N ASN A 118 0.02 -21.93 13.02
CA ASN A 118 -0.79 -20.76 12.72
C ASN A 118 0.14 -19.60 12.38
N ASP A 119 -0.10 -18.96 11.23
CA ASP A 119 0.56 -17.73 10.89
C ASP A 119 -0.39 -16.56 11.16
N TYR A 120 0.17 -15.50 11.71
CA TYR A 120 -0.53 -14.25 11.94
C TYR A 120 0.05 -13.18 11.04
N TYR A 121 -0.83 -12.47 10.37
CA TYR A 121 -0.50 -11.34 9.51
C TYR A 121 -1.13 -10.09 10.12
N VAL A 122 -0.35 -9.05 10.30
CA VAL A 122 -0.79 -7.79 10.89
C VAL A 122 -0.68 -6.69 9.88
N THR A 123 -1.78 -5.98 9.63
CA THR A 123 -1.80 -4.83 8.74
C THR A 123 -1.72 -3.53 9.53
N CYS A 124 -0.69 -2.75 9.25
CA CYS A 124 -0.45 -1.43 9.85
C CYS A 124 -0.74 -0.34 8.82
N HIS A 125 -1.34 0.77 9.28
CA HIS A 125 -1.71 1.90 8.45
C HIS A 125 -0.79 3.09 8.72
N PHE A 126 -0.21 3.64 7.66
CA PHE A 126 0.71 4.76 7.71
C PHE A 126 0.20 5.88 6.78
N PRO A 127 -0.39 6.95 7.32
CA PRO A 127 -0.81 8.09 6.52
C PRO A 127 0.34 8.68 5.71
N LEU A 128 0.07 9.08 4.48
CA LEU A 128 1.03 9.65 3.55
C LEU A 128 0.70 11.12 3.29
N SER A 129 1.66 12.00 3.53
CA SER A 129 1.58 13.38 3.05
C SER A 129 1.90 13.44 1.53
N ASN A 130 1.47 14.51 0.88
CA ASN A 130 1.85 14.76 -0.52
C ASN A 130 3.37 14.81 -0.71
N TYR A 131 4.10 15.29 0.29
CA TYR A 131 5.55 15.32 0.28
C TYR A 131 6.15 13.92 0.34
N ASP A 132 5.62 13.02 1.19
CA ASP A 132 6.06 11.63 1.27
C ASP A 132 5.80 10.88 -0.04
N ILE A 133 4.62 11.09 -0.64
CA ILE A 133 4.26 10.50 -1.93
C ILE A 133 5.25 10.94 -3.01
N GLN A 134 5.58 12.24 -3.10
CA GLN A 134 6.57 12.73 -4.07
C GLN A 134 7.94 12.09 -3.86
N ARG A 135 8.39 11.98 -2.62
CA ARG A 135 9.68 11.36 -2.30
C ARG A 135 9.70 9.87 -2.63
N LEU A 136 8.64 9.12 -2.28
CA LEU A 136 8.51 7.68 -2.54
C LEU A 136 8.39 7.36 -4.03
N THR A 137 7.79 8.24 -4.82
CA THR A 137 7.67 8.04 -6.27
C THR A 137 8.95 8.37 -7.02
N ARG A 138 9.79 9.28 -6.51
CA ARG A 138 10.99 9.76 -7.19
C ARG A 138 12.28 9.09 -6.74
N ASN A 139 12.35 8.66 -5.47
CA ASN A 139 13.60 8.17 -4.88
C ASN A 139 13.52 6.67 -4.58
N ARG A 140 14.60 5.95 -4.91
CA ARG A 140 14.70 4.52 -4.61
C ARG A 140 14.82 4.30 -3.11
N THR A 141 13.92 3.51 -2.54
CA THR A 141 14.02 3.01 -1.18
C THR A 141 14.94 1.79 -1.18
N THR A 142 15.89 1.74 -0.26
CA THR A 142 16.90 0.68 -0.16
C THR A 142 16.73 -0.19 1.07
N LYS A 143 16.11 0.36 2.12
CA LYS A 143 15.92 -0.30 3.40
C LYS A 143 14.64 0.18 4.05
N ILE A 144 14.00 -0.72 4.78
CA ILE A 144 12.92 -0.38 5.72
C ILE A 144 13.34 -0.75 7.13
N SER A 145 12.85 0.01 8.09
CA SER A 145 13.02 -0.26 9.52
C SER A 145 11.69 -0.01 10.20
N MET A 146 11.17 -1.00 10.92
CA MET A 146 9.99 -0.84 11.77
C MET A 146 10.46 -0.75 13.21
N GLN A 147 9.94 0.23 13.93
CA GLN A 147 10.22 0.43 15.34
C GLN A 147 8.91 0.50 16.12
N THR A 148 8.79 -0.38 17.11
CA THR A 148 7.71 -0.40 18.09
C THR A 148 8.29 -0.26 19.49
N ASP A 149 7.46 -0.21 20.52
CA ASP A 149 7.88 -0.24 21.92
C ASP A 149 8.60 -1.52 22.32
N ARG A 150 8.42 -2.62 21.57
CA ARG A 150 8.91 -3.96 21.93
C ARG A 150 10.04 -4.47 21.06
N PHE A 151 10.14 -4.00 19.82
CA PHE A 151 11.16 -4.49 18.89
C PHE A 151 11.48 -3.48 17.80
N THR A 152 12.64 -3.70 17.21
CA THR A 152 13.06 -3.01 15.97
C THR A 152 13.53 -4.05 14.98
N PHE A 153 13.14 -3.96 13.74
CA PHE A 153 13.72 -4.75 12.67
C PHE A 153 14.11 -3.90 11.47
N ASP A 154 15.09 -4.39 10.76
CA ASP A 154 15.64 -3.77 9.55
C ASP A 154 15.62 -4.77 8.39
N ARG A 155 15.14 -4.34 7.23
CA ARG A 155 15.13 -5.17 6.01
C ARG A 155 15.59 -4.36 4.80
N LYS A 156 16.41 -4.98 3.96
CA LYS A 156 16.70 -4.45 2.63
C LYS A 156 15.47 -4.67 1.74
N VAL A 157 15.17 -3.69 0.89
CA VAL A 157 14.07 -3.77 -0.07
C VAL A 157 14.59 -3.53 -1.47
N ASP A 158 14.05 -4.28 -2.43
CA ASP A 158 14.32 -4.11 -3.84
C ASP A 158 13.03 -3.85 -4.60
N LYS A 159 13.09 -2.99 -5.62
CA LYS A 159 11.95 -2.63 -6.48
C LYS A 159 10.73 -2.02 -5.75
N PHE A 160 10.85 -1.66 -4.47
CA PHE A 160 9.74 -1.06 -3.71
C PHE A 160 9.24 0.22 -4.38
N GLN A 161 10.14 1.12 -4.77
CA GLN A 161 9.78 2.38 -5.43
C GLN A 161 8.96 2.17 -6.72
N ASP A 162 9.42 1.25 -7.59
CA ASP A 162 8.73 1.02 -8.87
C ASP A 162 7.35 0.43 -8.65
N ARG A 163 7.22 -0.49 -7.68
CA ARG A 163 5.95 -1.08 -7.28
C ARG A 163 5.03 -0.03 -6.64
N PHE A 164 5.56 0.77 -5.71
CA PHE A 164 4.80 1.85 -5.08
C PHE A 164 4.29 2.85 -6.11
N ARG A 165 5.16 3.33 -7.00
CA ARG A 165 4.78 4.27 -8.07
C ARG A 165 3.68 3.69 -8.97
N LYS A 166 3.80 2.40 -9.34
CA LYS A 166 2.79 1.71 -10.14
C LYS A 166 1.44 1.66 -9.43
N GLN A 167 1.41 1.24 -8.16
CA GLN A 167 0.20 1.15 -7.36
C GLN A 167 -0.44 2.51 -7.12
N PHE A 168 0.36 3.50 -6.72
CA PHE A 168 -0.12 4.86 -6.50
C PHE A 168 -0.70 5.47 -7.78
N THR A 169 -0.02 5.33 -8.92
CA THR A 169 -0.50 5.87 -10.21
C THR A 169 -1.82 5.21 -10.62
N ALA A 170 -1.94 3.90 -10.45
CA ALA A 170 -3.17 3.18 -10.76
C ALA A 170 -4.34 3.63 -9.88
N LEU A 171 -4.11 3.75 -8.56
CA LEU A 171 -5.10 4.21 -7.61
C LEU A 171 -5.51 5.66 -7.88
N TYR A 172 -4.54 6.54 -8.16
CA TYR A 172 -4.80 7.93 -8.51
C TYR A 172 -5.67 8.06 -9.77
N ARG A 173 -5.34 7.32 -10.82
CA ARG A 173 -6.15 7.29 -12.06
C ARG A 173 -7.55 6.77 -11.82
N PHE A 174 -7.68 5.72 -11.05
CA PHE A 174 -8.98 5.16 -10.69
C PHE A 174 -9.87 6.18 -9.96
N LEU A 175 -9.30 6.95 -9.03
CA LEU A 175 -10.05 7.93 -8.25
C LEU A 175 -10.41 9.19 -9.02
N PHE A 176 -9.53 9.67 -9.89
CA PHE A 176 -9.65 11.02 -10.47
C PHE A 176 -9.85 11.05 -11.99
N GLU A 177 -9.51 9.97 -12.72
CA GLU A 177 -9.57 9.93 -14.17
C GLU A 177 -10.64 8.98 -14.72
N SER A 178 -11.15 8.02 -13.93
CA SER A 178 -12.11 7.00 -14.40
C SER A 178 -13.53 7.53 -14.63
N HIS A 179 -13.79 8.80 -14.34
CA HIS A 179 -15.11 9.43 -14.50
C HIS A 179 -15.18 10.45 -15.65
N LYS A 180 -14.18 10.42 -16.53
CA LYS A 180 -14.21 11.10 -17.82
C LYS A 180 -14.46 10.09 -18.94
#